data_341089f9a0f6d68d2b75ae726ab914ec
#
_entry.id   341089f9a0f6d68d2b75ae726ab914ec
#
_cell.length_a   1.000
_cell.length_b   1.000
_cell.length_c   1.000
_cell.angle_alpha   90.00
_cell.angle_beta   90.00
_cell.angle_gamma   90.00
#
_symmetry.space_group_name_H-M   'P 1'
#
loop_
_entity.id
_entity.type
_entity.pdbx_description
1 polymer ?
#
loop_
_entity_poly.entity_id
_entity_poly.type
_entity_poly.pdbx_seq_one_letter_code
_entity_poly.pdbx_strand_id
1 'polypeptide(L)'
;MSEKKSMLDGDRQYHIQLKEGDVADFVILPGDPGRVDFIAEHFDDAKEVAYNREYKTITGTYKGRPVSVTSTGIGCPSAAIAVEELANIGAKTLVRLGTSGAMQEHTRVGDLVIANGAVRQEGTSPQYMPMEFPAVPSSDMVFALEEAAKADGTTYHIGVVQSKDSFYGQHDPDSMPVSHELNEKWEAWVKGGVLCSEMEVSTLFVVGSYRRIRTGALLVVYGDQNRKEALSKDDYLKSVSD
;
A
#
# COMPACT_ATOMS: atom_id res chain seq x y z
N MET A 1 0.91 27.19 13.98
CA MET A 1 0.58 26.32 12.83
C MET A 1 -0.75 26.83 12.29
N SER A 2 -0.81 27.32 11.04
CA SER A 2 -2.08 27.78 10.45
C SER A 2 -3.02 26.59 10.37
N GLU A 3 -4.28 26.77 10.80
CA GLU A 3 -5.34 25.81 10.50
C GLU A 3 -5.36 25.59 8.99
N LYS A 4 -4.86 24.42 8.54
CA LYS A 4 -5.10 23.99 7.17
C LYS A 4 -6.63 23.87 7.04
N LYS A 5 -7.27 24.75 6.29
CA LYS A 5 -8.62 24.51 5.82
C LYS A 5 -8.59 23.18 5.06
N SER A 6 -8.94 22.08 5.74
CA SER A 6 -9.15 20.80 5.07
C SER A 6 -10.27 21.03 4.05
N MET A 7 -10.13 20.48 2.85
CA MET A 7 -11.25 20.40 1.94
C MET A 7 -12.28 19.49 2.59
N LEU A 8 -13.39 20.06 3.06
CA LEU A 8 -14.46 19.34 3.73
C LEU A 8 -15.71 19.39 2.87
N ASP A 9 -16.48 18.35 2.93
CA ASP A 9 -17.86 18.28 2.50
C ASP A 9 -18.76 18.21 3.75
N GLY A 10 -19.19 19.37 4.23
CA GLY A 10 -19.79 19.50 5.56
C GLY A 10 -18.76 19.29 6.68
N ASP A 11 -18.94 18.24 7.50
CA ASP A 11 -18.00 17.79 8.55
C ASP A 11 -17.11 16.61 8.09
N ARG A 12 -17.22 16.16 6.84
CA ARG A 12 -16.52 15.01 6.26
C ARG A 12 -15.38 15.42 5.35
N GLN A 13 -14.35 14.57 5.28
CA GLN A 13 -13.27 14.69 4.31
C GLN A 13 -13.84 14.56 2.88
N TYR A 14 -13.33 15.37 1.96
CA TYR A 14 -13.93 15.53 0.65
C TYR A 14 -13.95 14.23 -0.20
N HIS A 15 -12.85 13.46 -0.17
CA HIS A 15 -12.74 12.28 -1.02
C HIS A 15 -13.22 11.02 -0.29
N ILE A 16 -12.70 10.73 0.91
CA ILE A 16 -13.03 9.50 1.63
C ILE A 16 -14.39 9.53 2.32
N GLN A 17 -15.03 10.70 2.41
CA GLN A 17 -16.35 10.92 3.03
C GLN A 17 -16.45 10.41 4.48
N LEU A 18 -15.34 10.48 5.21
CA LEU A 18 -15.22 10.12 6.62
C LEU A 18 -14.98 11.35 7.49
N LYS A 19 -15.29 11.24 8.77
CA LYS A 19 -15.04 12.25 9.79
C LYS A 19 -14.38 11.65 11.02
N GLU A 20 -13.95 12.47 11.95
CA GLU A 20 -13.38 12.04 13.22
C GLU A 20 -14.34 11.07 13.96
N GLY A 21 -13.81 9.94 14.40
CA GLY A 21 -14.56 8.86 15.04
C GLY A 21 -15.12 7.78 14.09
N ASP A 22 -15.08 7.99 12.78
CA ASP A 22 -15.52 6.98 11.80
C ASP A 22 -14.51 5.85 11.63
N VAL A 23 -13.23 6.08 11.91
CA VAL A 23 -12.14 5.09 11.78
C VAL A 23 -11.39 4.86 13.08
N ALA A 24 -10.79 3.69 13.21
CA ALA A 24 -9.87 3.36 14.28
C ALA A 24 -8.49 4.05 14.09
N ASP A 25 -7.67 4.06 15.15
CA ASP A 25 -6.27 4.50 15.09
C ASP A 25 -5.43 3.67 14.10
N PHE A 26 -5.79 2.40 13.91
CA PHE A 26 -5.12 1.45 13.02
C PHE A 26 -5.99 1.19 11.79
N VAL A 27 -5.46 1.47 10.60
CA VAL A 27 -6.18 1.30 9.33
C VAL A 27 -5.37 0.46 8.34
N ILE A 28 -6.00 -0.57 7.79
CA ILE A 28 -5.45 -1.40 6.71
C ILE A 28 -5.83 -0.78 5.37
N LEU A 29 -4.88 -0.73 4.44
CA LEU A 29 -5.01 -0.06 3.15
C LEU A 29 -4.82 -1.03 1.97
N PRO A 30 -5.85 -1.76 1.52
CA PRO A 30 -5.83 -2.41 0.21
C PRO A 30 -6.01 -1.38 -0.91
N GLY A 31 -5.57 -1.70 -2.14
CA GLY A 31 -5.85 -0.85 -3.31
C GLY A 31 -7.29 -1.00 -3.80
N ASP A 32 -7.75 -2.23 -3.98
CA ASP A 32 -9.05 -2.58 -4.55
C ASP A 32 -10.17 -2.49 -3.50
N PRO A 33 -11.26 -1.73 -3.76
CA PRO A 33 -12.44 -1.71 -2.89
C PRO A 33 -13.06 -3.10 -2.66
N GLY A 34 -12.97 -4.01 -3.63
CA GLY A 34 -13.48 -5.37 -3.49
C GLY A 34 -12.77 -6.19 -2.42
N ARG A 35 -11.52 -5.85 -2.07
CA ARG A 35 -10.79 -6.52 -0.98
C ARG A 35 -11.19 -6.05 0.42
N VAL A 36 -11.84 -4.91 0.52
CA VAL A 36 -12.28 -4.37 1.82
C VAL A 36 -13.25 -5.33 2.51
N ASP A 37 -14.18 -5.92 1.77
CA ASP A 37 -15.15 -6.87 2.33
C ASP A 37 -14.44 -8.13 2.85
N PHE A 38 -13.53 -8.72 2.07
CA PHE A 38 -12.78 -9.92 2.47
C PHE A 38 -11.95 -9.69 3.75
N ILE A 39 -11.27 -8.56 3.85
CA ILE A 39 -10.50 -8.21 5.07
C ILE A 39 -11.47 -8.03 6.25
N ALA A 40 -12.60 -7.38 6.01
CA ALA A 40 -13.58 -7.12 7.06
C ALA A 40 -14.36 -8.36 7.53
N GLU A 41 -14.35 -9.48 6.79
CA GLU A 41 -14.89 -10.78 7.25
C GLU A 41 -14.21 -11.28 8.54
N HIS A 42 -12.97 -10.82 8.82
CA HIS A 42 -12.23 -11.14 10.03
C HIS A 42 -12.53 -10.20 11.21
N PHE A 43 -13.36 -9.17 11.02
CA PHE A 43 -13.69 -8.21 12.06
C PHE A 43 -14.97 -8.60 12.79
N ASP A 44 -14.96 -8.44 14.10
CA ASP A 44 -16.19 -8.44 14.91
C ASP A 44 -16.88 -7.08 14.74
N ASP A 45 -18.22 -7.08 14.71
CA ASP A 45 -19.07 -5.89 14.59
C ASP A 45 -18.72 -5.00 13.38
N ALA A 46 -18.30 -5.61 12.28
CA ALA A 46 -17.92 -4.92 11.05
C ALA A 46 -19.08 -4.08 10.49
N LYS A 47 -18.80 -2.81 10.21
CA LYS A 47 -19.78 -1.88 9.63
C LYS A 47 -19.14 -1.05 8.52
N GLU A 48 -19.76 -1.03 7.34
CA GLU A 48 -19.43 -0.07 6.30
C GLU A 48 -19.79 1.34 6.79
N VAL A 49 -18.80 2.25 6.83
CA VAL A 49 -18.97 3.63 7.31
C VAL A 49 -19.01 4.63 6.17
N ALA A 50 -18.34 4.35 5.05
CA ALA A 50 -18.43 5.14 3.83
C ALA A 50 -17.99 4.35 2.61
N TYR A 51 -18.56 4.72 1.46
CA TYR A 51 -18.06 4.30 0.15
C TYR A 51 -18.25 5.44 -0.84
N ASN A 52 -17.15 6.05 -1.25
CA ASN A 52 -17.14 7.13 -2.22
C ASN A 52 -15.95 6.97 -3.17
N ARG A 53 -16.20 7.02 -4.46
CA ARG A 53 -15.19 6.77 -5.51
C ARG A 53 -14.50 5.41 -5.30
N GLU A 54 -13.17 5.38 -5.28
CA GLU A 54 -12.34 4.21 -4.97
C GLU A 54 -12.16 3.94 -3.47
N TYR A 55 -12.67 4.82 -2.60
CA TYR A 55 -12.50 4.74 -1.14
C TYR A 55 -13.71 4.10 -0.48
N LYS A 56 -13.58 2.83 -0.16
CA LYS A 56 -14.53 2.07 0.65
C LYS A 56 -13.94 1.84 2.04
N THR A 57 -14.72 2.10 3.09
CA THR A 57 -14.25 1.94 4.47
C THR A 57 -15.21 1.10 5.29
N ILE A 58 -14.65 0.11 5.97
CA ILE A 58 -15.33 -0.71 6.99
C ILE A 58 -14.55 -0.58 8.30
N THR A 59 -15.27 -0.39 9.39
CA THR A 59 -14.70 -0.32 10.75
C THR A 59 -15.34 -1.38 11.63
N GLY A 60 -14.54 -2.02 12.49
CA GLY A 60 -14.98 -3.04 13.43
C GLY A 60 -13.94 -3.26 14.52
N THR A 61 -13.87 -4.48 15.05
CA THR A 61 -12.84 -4.88 16.01
C THR A 61 -12.19 -6.19 15.55
N TYR A 62 -10.91 -6.36 15.90
CA TYR A 62 -10.19 -7.61 15.72
C TYR A 62 -9.52 -8.00 17.04
N LYS A 63 -9.87 -9.15 17.60
CA LYS A 63 -9.40 -9.60 18.93
C LYS A 63 -9.59 -8.52 20.01
N GLY A 64 -10.77 -7.86 19.98
CA GLY A 64 -11.16 -6.81 20.93
C GLY A 64 -10.46 -5.46 20.74
N ARG A 65 -9.73 -5.24 19.65
CA ARG A 65 -9.09 -3.94 19.33
C ARG A 65 -9.78 -3.31 18.12
N PRO A 66 -10.08 -1.99 18.18
CA PRO A 66 -10.62 -1.28 17.03
C PRO A 66 -9.69 -1.37 15.83
N VAL A 67 -10.24 -1.61 14.66
CA VAL A 67 -9.55 -1.68 13.38
C VAL A 67 -10.45 -1.16 12.27
N SER A 68 -9.84 -0.52 11.28
CA SER A 68 -10.53 -0.13 10.05
C SER A 68 -9.80 -0.65 8.83
N VAL A 69 -10.51 -0.83 7.75
CA VAL A 69 -9.96 -1.07 6.43
C VAL A 69 -10.52 -0.05 5.46
N THR A 70 -9.64 0.59 4.68
CA THR A 70 -10.00 1.61 3.69
C THR A 70 -9.26 1.35 2.38
N SER A 71 -9.96 1.19 1.28
CA SER A 71 -9.31 1.08 -0.04
C SER A 71 -8.71 2.41 -0.48
N THR A 72 -7.62 2.34 -1.23
CA THR A 72 -6.90 3.54 -1.72
C THR A 72 -7.07 3.78 -3.21
N GLY A 73 -7.67 2.84 -3.95
CA GLY A 73 -7.54 2.83 -5.40
C GLY A 73 -6.13 2.46 -5.85
N ILE A 74 -5.81 2.71 -7.11
CA ILE A 74 -4.52 2.44 -7.73
C ILE A 74 -3.72 3.74 -7.87
N GLY A 75 -2.44 3.66 -7.49
CA GLY A 75 -1.46 4.70 -7.76
C GLY A 75 -1.26 5.70 -6.62
N CYS A 76 -0.11 6.31 -6.66
CA CYS A 76 0.38 7.24 -5.64
C CYS A 76 -0.52 8.45 -5.40
N PRO A 77 -1.12 9.11 -6.41
CA PRO A 77 -2.02 10.24 -6.16
C PRO A 77 -3.23 9.87 -5.32
N SER A 78 -3.89 8.76 -5.63
CA SER A 78 -5.05 8.27 -4.88
C SER A 78 -4.67 7.85 -3.47
N ALA A 79 -3.58 7.11 -3.30
CA ALA A 79 -3.05 6.73 -1.99
C ALA A 79 -2.69 7.95 -1.13
N ALA A 80 -2.06 8.99 -1.71
CA ALA A 80 -1.74 10.23 -1.00
C ALA A 80 -2.98 10.91 -0.42
N ILE A 81 -4.07 10.99 -1.19
CA ILE A 81 -5.35 11.55 -0.74
C ILE A 81 -5.88 10.75 0.46
N ALA A 82 -5.91 9.42 0.37
CA ALA A 82 -6.36 8.56 1.47
C ALA A 82 -5.54 8.79 2.74
N VAL A 83 -4.19 8.79 2.63
CA VAL A 83 -3.28 9.01 3.76
C VAL A 83 -3.49 10.38 4.42
N GLU A 84 -3.61 11.44 3.62
CA GLU A 84 -3.84 12.81 4.11
C GLU A 84 -5.17 12.90 4.85
N GLU A 85 -6.25 12.40 4.25
CA GLU A 85 -7.59 12.54 4.80
C GLU A 85 -7.80 11.63 6.03
N LEU A 86 -7.24 10.41 6.04
CA LEU A 86 -7.23 9.55 7.23
C LEU A 86 -6.42 10.16 8.37
N ALA A 87 -5.27 10.78 8.08
CA ALA A 87 -4.50 11.49 9.09
C ALA A 87 -5.24 12.71 9.66
N ASN A 88 -6.03 13.43 8.84
CA ASN A 88 -6.85 14.56 9.30
C ASN A 88 -7.89 14.15 10.32
N ILE A 89 -8.45 12.95 10.23
CA ILE A 89 -9.51 12.43 11.11
C ILE A 89 -8.98 11.54 12.23
N GLY A 90 -7.65 11.50 12.44
CA GLY A 90 -7.06 10.92 13.64
C GLY A 90 -6.46 9.53 13.50
N ALA A 91 -6.39 8.93 12.31
CA ALA A 91 -5.66 7.68 12.11
C ALA A 91 -4.18 7.85 12.49
N LYS A 92 -3.59 6.87 13.20
CA LYS A 92 -2.22 6.91 13.73
C LYS A 92 -1.29 5.89 13.12
N THR A 93 -1.83 4.82 12.56
CA THR A 93 -1.07 3.74 11.95
C THR A 93 -1.77 3.30 10.66
N LEU A 94 -1.06 3.35 9.56
CA LEU A 94 -1.55 2.94 8.25
C LEU A 94 -0.69 1.81 7.70
N VAL A 95 -1.29 0.67 7.40
CA VAL A 95 -0.59 -0.50 6.86
C VAL A 95 -1.17 -0.85 5.50
N ARG A 96 -0.33 -0.75 4.46
CA ARG A 96 -0.72 -1.21 3.14
C ARG A 96 -0.70 -2.73 3.08
N LEU A 97 -1.81 -3.31 2.66
CA LEU A 97 -1.93 -4.72 2.29
C LEU A 97 -2.17 -4.82 0.78
N GLY A 98 -1.10 -5.08 0.05
CA GLY A 98 -1.08 -4.93 -1.41
C GLY A 98 -0.68 -6.18 -2.17
N THR A 99 -0.75 -6.06 -3.50
CA THR A 99 -0.19 -7.03 -4.46
C THR A 99 1.02 -6.44 -5.15
N SER A 100 1.91 -7.30 -5.65
CA SER A 100 3.14 -6.90 -6.32
C SER A 100 3.56 -7.88 -7.40
N GLY A 101 4.46 -7.45 -8.27
CA GLY A 101 5.13 -8.32 -9.23
C GLY A 101 6.57 -8.60 -8.79
N ALA A 102 7.01 -9.87 -8.84
CA ALA A 102 8.37 -10.26 -8.49
C ALA A 102 9.40 -9.58 -9.41
N MET A 103 10.53 -9.18 -8.82
CA MET A 103 11.70 -8.63 -9.53
C MET A 103 12.95 -9.49 -9.33
N GLN A 104 13.01 -10.33 -8.28
CA GLN A 104 14.14 -11.19 -7.99
C GLN A 104 13.82 -12.66 -8.24
N GLU A 105 14.82 -13.46 -8.60
CA GLU A 105 14.64 -14.89 -8.85
C GLU A 105 14.23 -15.69 -7.62
N HIS A 106 14.58 -15.23 -6.42
CA HIS A 106 14.24 -15.88 -5.17
C HIS A 106 12.87 -15.49 -4.62
N THR A 107 12.26 -14.43 -5.14
CA THR A 107 10.89 -14.00 -4.79
C THR A 107 9.89 -14.75 -5.65
N ARG A 108 9.01 -15.54 -5.06
CA ARG A 108 8.09 -16.42 -5.78
C ARG A 108 6.65 -15.92 -5.67
N VAL A 109 5.83 -16.34 -6.63
CA VAL A 109 4.37 -16.13 -6.56
C VAL A 109 3.83 -16.78 -5.29
N GLY A 110 3.08 -16.03 -4.50
CA GLY A 110 2.57 -16.41 -3.19
C GLY A 110 3.43 -16.00 -1.99
N ASP A 111 4.71 -15.63 -2.22
CA ASP A 111 5.55 -15.10 -1.13
C ASP A 111 5.06 -13.74 -0.65
N LEU A 112 5.35 -13.42 0.61
CA LEU A 112 5.12 -12.11 1.20
C LEU A 112 6.37 -11.24 1.09
N VAL A 113 6.19 -9.95 0.82
CA VAL A 113 7.25 -8.94 0.86
C VAL A 113 6.88 -7.86 1.87
N ILE A 114 7.72 -7.71 2.89
CA ILE A 114 7.65 -6.65 3.88
C ILE A 114 8.59 -5.54 3.42
N ALA A 115 8.02 -4.40 3.04
CA ALA A 115 8.82 -3.28 2.54
C ALA A 115 9.54 -2.56 3.68
N ASN A 116 10.88 -2.51 3.62
CA ASN A 116 11.72 -1.69 4.51
C ASN A 116 12.20 -0.38 3.86
N GLY A 117 11.83 -0.15 2.60
CA GLY A 117 12.08 1.05 1.83
C GLY A 117 11.42 0.93 0.46
N ALA A 118 11.26 2.06 -0.23
CA ALA A 118 10.68 2.07 -1.57
C ALA A 118 11.45 2.99 -2.52
N VAL A 119 11.65 2.51 -3.76
CA VAL A 119 12.09 3.34 -4.88
C VAL A 119 10.94 4.28 -5.26
N ARG A 120 11.24 5.57 -5.33
CA ARG A 120 10.29 6.65 -5.63
C ARG A 120 10.24 6.92 -7.14
N GLN A 121 9.80 5.92 -7.94
CA GLN A 121 9.67 6.08 -9.40
C GLN A 121 8.25 6.55 -9.78
N GLU A 122 7.79 7.61 -9.14
CA GLU A 122 6.45 8.18 -9.30
C GLU A 122 6.49 9.70 -9.10
N GLY A 123 5.42 10.38 -9.48
CA GLY A 123 5.37 11.86 -9.50
C GLY A 123 4.71 12.50 -8.28
N THR A 124 4.18 11.73 -7.34
CA THR A 124 3.41 12.26 -6.20
C THR A 124 4.29 12.62 -5.01
N SER A 125 5.12 11.68 -4.57
CA SER A 125 5.98 11.91 -3.39
C SER A 125 6.98 13.06 -3.56
N PRO A 126 7.51 13.37 -4.76
CA PRO A 126 8.34 14.56 -4.98
C PRO A 126 7.63 15.89 -4.70
N GLN A 127 6.30 15.92 -4.76
CA GLN A 127 5.50 17.10 -4.42
C GLN A 127 5.31 17.29 -2.90
N TYR A 128 5.66 16.29 -2.10
CA TYR A 128 5.67 16.35 -0.63
C TYR A 128 7.06 16.59 -0.07
N MET A 129 8.05 15.88 -0.59
CA MET A 129 9.44 15.93 -0.09
C MET A 129 10.43 15.82 -1.26
N PRO A 130 11.59 16.49 -1.20
CA PRO A 130 12.67 16.32 -2.19
C PRO A 130 13.02 14.84 -2.40
N MET A 131 13.56 14.50 -3.58
CA MET A 131 13.88 13.11 -3.93
C MET A 131 14.93 12.46 -3.02
N GLU A 132 15.79 13.27 -2.38
CA GLU A 132 16.79 12.83 -1.41
C GLU A 132 16.18 12.36 -0.09
N PHE A 133 14.93 12.74 0.20
CA PHE A 133 14.23 12.23 1.38
C PHE A 133 13.80 10.77 1.14
N PRO A 134 14.21 9.83 2.00
CA PRO A 134 13.95 8.41 1.78
C PRO A 134 12.48 8.06 2.00
N ALA A 135 11.95 7.16 1.17
CA ALA A 135 10.67 6.50 1.41
C ALA A 135 10.90 5.26 2.29
N VAL A 136 10.73 5.41 3.61
CA VAL A 136 10.95 4.35 4.59
C VAL A 136 9.75 4.19 5.53
N PRO A 137 9.42 2.97 5.96
CA PRO A 137 8.35 2.70 6.93
C PRO A 137 8.81 3.05 8.36
N SER A 138 7.88 2.95 9.30
CA SER A 138 8.21 2.91 10.73
C SER A 138 8.88 1.59 11.06
N SER A 139 10.05 1.63 11.71
CA SER A 139 10.86 0.42 11.98
C SER A 139 10.11 -0.63 12.80
N ASP A 140 9.32 -0.20 13.79
CA ASP A 140 8.50 -1.08 14.61
C ASP A 140 7.40 -1.79 13.82
N MET A 141 6.94 -1.21 12.72
CA MET A 141 5.97 -1.87 11.82
C MET A 141 6.62 -2.97 10.99
N VAL A 142 7.88 -2.80 10.58
CA VAL A 142 8.62 -3.86 9.89
C VAL A 142 8.74 -5.08 10.79
N PHE A 143 9.14 -4.90 12.05
CA PHE A 143 9.23 -6.00 13.02
C PHE A 143 7.88 -6.64 13.32
N ALA A 144 6.82 -5.85 13.48
CA ALA A 144 5.49 -6.39 13.73
C ALA A 144 4.96 -7.23 12.57
N LEU A 145 5.18 -6.79 11.33
CA LEU A 145 4.81 -7.54 10.13
C LEU A 145 5.65 -8.80 9.96
N GLU A 146 6.95 -8.75 10.31
CA GLU A 146 7.82 -9.94 10.31
C GLU A 146 7.32 -10.98 11.31
N GLU A 147 6.99 -10.58 12.53
CA GLU A 147 6.45 -11.52 13.55
C GLU A 147 5.10 -12.11 13.10
N ALA A 148 4.27 -11.34 12.44
CA ALA A 148 3.00 -11.83 11.88
C ALA A 148 3.25 -12.87 10.76
N ALA A 149 4.14 -12.59 9.82
CA ALA A 149 4.49 -13.51 8.74
C ALA A 149 5.12 -14.82 9.27
N LYS A 150 5.97 -14.73 10.31
CA LYS A 150 6.52 -15.92 11.00
C LYS A 150 5.43 -16.77 11.65
N ALA A 151 4.47 -16.12 12.29
CA ALA A 151 3.37 -16.82 12.95
C ALA A 151 2.42 -17.51 11.97
N ASP A 152 2.22 -16.92 10.80
CA ASP A 152 1.45 -17.48 9.69
C ASP A 152 2.18 -18.67 9.02
N GLY A 153 3.51 -18.64 8.98
CA GLY A 153 4.34 -19.68 8.36
C GLY A 153 4.53 -19.53 6.85
N THR A 154 4.01 -18.45 6.26
CA THR A 154 4.21 -18.14 4.84
C THR A 154 5.65 -17.67 4.59
N THR A 155 6.21 -18.04 3.43
CA THR A 155 7.52 -17.54 3.02
C THR A 155 7.49 -16.03 2.86
N TYR A 156 8.42 -15.33 3.50
CA TYR A 156 8.48 -13.88 3.43
C TYR A 156 9.90 -13.38 3.16
N HIS A 157 9.96 -12.16 2.61
CA HIS A 157 11.19 -11.41 2.35
C HIS A 157 11.07 -10.00 2.93
N ILE A 158 12.16 -9.45 3.42
CA ILE A 158 12.24 -8.05 3.87
C ILE A 158 13.21 -7.31 2.96
N GLY A 159 12.76 -6.24 2.32
CA GLY A 159 13.63 -5.47 1.42
C GLY A 159 12.96 -4.29 0.76
N VAL A 160 13.69 -3.69 -0.17
CA VAL A 160 13.23 -2.53 -0.93
C VAL A 160 12.24 -2.98 -2.01
N VAL A 161 11.18 -2.21 -2.18
CA VAL A 161 10.20 -2.38 -3.26
C VAL A 161 10.27 -1.21 -4.24
N GLN A 162 9.67 -1.33 -5.43
CA GLN A 162 9.57 -0.23 -6.37
C GLN A 162 8.12 0.23 -6.47
N SER A 163 7.88 1.54 -6.25
CA SER A 163 6.60 2.18 -6.59
C SER A 163 6.73 2.94 -7.90
N LYS A 164 5.81 2.67 -8.84
CA LYS A 164 5.78 3.27 -10.17
C LYS A 164 4.40 3.82 -10.50
N ASP A 165 4.32 4.73 -11.47
CA ASP A 165 3.04 5.27 -11.97
C ASP A 165 2.50 4.51 -13.19
N SER A 166 3.39 3.97 -14.04
CA SER A 166 2.97 3.31 -15.27
C SER A 166 2.99 1.79 -15.15
N PHE A 167 1.81 1.18 -15.08
CA PHE A 167 1.68 -0.28 -15.12
C PHE A 167 2.19 -0.86 -16.46
N TYR A 168 1.71 -0.33 -17.57
CA TYR A 168 2.11 -0.80 -18.90
C TYR A 168 3.55 -0.44 -19.26
N GLY A 169 4.10 0.65 -18.73
CA GLY A 169 5.52 0.99 -18.91
C GLY A 169 6.47 -0.06 -18.33
N GLN A 170 6.00 -0.89 -17.38
CA GLN A 170 6.76 -2.02 -16.88
C GLN A 170 6.44 -3.32 -17.62
N HIS A 171 5.16 -3.59 -17.91
CA HIS A 171 4.71 -4.88 -18.43
C HIS A 171 4.85 -5.01 -19.95
N ASP A 172 4.94 -3.88 -20.65
CA ASP A 172 5.15 -3.80 -22.10
C ASP A 172 6.03 -2.59 -22.45
N PRO A 173 7.26 -2.52 -21.89
CA PRO A 173 8.13 -1.36 -22.06
C PRO A 173 8.53 -1.13 -23.51
N ASP A 174 8.64 -2.18 -24.33
CA ASP A 174 9.10 -2.09 -25.73
C ASP A 174 8.08 -1.37 -26.62
N SER A 175 6.80 -1.34 -26.25
CA SER A 175 5.78 -0.58 -26.95
C SER A 175 5.77 0.92 -26.57
N MET A 176 6.53 1.32 -25.54
CA MET A 176 6.53 2.69 -25.03
C MET A 176 7.54 3.58 -25.74
N PRO A 177 7.21 4.88 -25.98
CA PRO A 177 8.13 5.83 -26.62
C PRO A 177 9.47 5.99 -25.91
N VAL A 178 9.52 5.74 -24.59
CA VAL A 178 10.70 5.85 -23.72
C VAL A 178 11.25 4.47 -23.30
N SER A 179 11.10 3.47 -24.13
CA SER A 179 11.39 2.06 -23.82
C SER A 179 12.80 1.84 -23.26
N HIS A 180 13.82 2.49 -23.82
CA HIS A 180 15.19 2.36 -23.35
C HIS A 180 15.37 2.84 -21.90
N GLU A 181 14.76 3.98 -21.53
CA GLU A 181 14.82 4.51 -20.16
C GLU A 181 14.11 3.57 -19.17
N LEU A 182 12.97 3.01 -19.56
CA LEU A 182 12.22 2.06 -18.74
C LEU A 182 13.01 0.78 -18.48
N ASN A 183 13.60 0.22 -19.53
CA ASN A 183 14.41 -1.00 -19.44
C ASN A 183 15.70 -0.77 -18.63
N GLU A 184 16.41 0.33 -18.84
CA GLU A 184 17.62 0.69 -18.06
C GLU A 184 17.31 0.85 -16.57
N LYS A 185 16.21 1.53 -16.22
CA LYS A 185 15.77 1.67 -14.82
C LYS A 185 15.40 0.33 -14.23
N TRP A 186 14.64 -0.49 -14.96
CA TRP A 186 14.27 -1.83 -14.50
C TRP A 186 15.50 -2.68 -14.19
N GLU A 187 16.48 -2.72 -15.10
CA GLU A 187 17.75 -3.44 -14.87
C GLU A 187 18.50 -2.90 -13.65
N ALA A 188 18.53 -1.58 -13.47
CA ALA A 188 19.19 -0.97 -12.32
C ALA A 188 18.52 -1.39 -10.99
N TRP A 189 17.19 -1.41 -10.93
CA TRP A 189 16.47 -1.85 -9.74
C TRP A 189 16.66 -3.34 -9.47
N VAL A 190 16.61 -4.19 -10.48
CA VAL A 190 16.88 -5.62 -10.35
C VAL A 190 18.31 -5.85 -9.86
N LYS A 191 19.32 -5.22 -10.47
CA LYS A 191 20.73 -5.29 -10.03
C LYS A 191 20.93 -4.71 -8.63
N GLY A 192 20.12 -3.73 -8.24
CA GLY A 192 20.10 -3.14 -6.90
C GLY A 192 19.43 -3.99 -5.83
N GLY A 193 18.84 -5.14 -6.20
CA GLY A 193 18.21 -6.06 -5.25
C GLY A 193 16.79 -5.68 -4.84
N VAL A 194 16.08 -4.84 -5.62
CA VAL A 194 14.67 -4.52 -5.38
C VAL A 194 13.83 -5.78 -5.53
N LEU A 195 13.03 -6.12 -4.52
CA LEU A 195 12.35 -7.42 -4.42
C LEU A 195 11.13 -7.54 -5.31
N CYS A 196 10.31 -6.51 -5.33
CA CYS A 196 9.05 -6.51 -6.11
C CYS A 196 8.64 -5.09 -6.49
N SER A 197 7.67 -5.02 -7.40
CA SER A 197 7.13 -3.78 -7.94
C SER A 197 5.64 -3.64 -7.65
N GLU A 198 5.24 -2.44 -7.24
CA GLU A 198 3.86 -2.05 -6.95
C GLU A 198 3.64 -0.55 -7.30
N MET A 199 2.61 0.13 -6.79
CA MET A 199 2.25 1.48 -7.26
C MET A 199 1.96 2.52 -6.16
N GLU A 200 2.15 2.26 -4.82
CA GLU A 200 1.69 3.17 -3.76
C GLU A 200 2.61 3.31 -2.53
N VAL A 201 3.48 2.33 -2.24
CA VAL A 201 4.25 2.25 -0.99
C VAL A 201 5.14 3.47 -0.77
N SER A 202 5.81 3.97 -1.81
CA SER A 202 6.71 5.13 -1.67
C SER A 202 5.96 6.36 -1.15
N THR A 203 4.80 6.62 -1.69
CA THR A 203 3.95 7.74 -1.28
C THR A 203 3.38 7.53 0.12
N LEU A 204 2.91 6.33 0.45
CA LEU A 204 2.48 6.01 1.81
C LEU A 204 3.58 6.35 2.84
N PHE A 205 4.82 5.93 2.57
CA PHE A 205 5.93 6.16 3.49
C PHE A 205 6.32 7.63 3.59
N VAL A 206 6.40 8.35 2.47
CA VAL A 206 6.77 9.77 2.45
C VAL A 206 5.69 10.65 3.10
N VAL A 207 4.42 10.46 2.72
CA VAL A 207 3.31 11.24 3.30
C VAL A 207 3.11 10.89 4.77
N GLY A 208 3.21 9.61 5.14
CA GLY A 208 3.16 9.16 6.51
C GLY A 208 4.23 9.79 7.39
N SER A 209 5.48 9.84 6.91
CA SER A 209 6.58 10.53 7.60
C SER A 209 6.30 12.02 7.79
N TYR A 210 5.85 12.71 6.74
CA TYR A 210 5.47 14.12 6.82
C TYR A 210 4.32 14.36 7.81
N ARG A 211 3.32 13.49 7.81
CA ARG A 211 2.15 13.53 8.71
C ARG A 211 2.46 13.01 10.11
N ARG A 212 3.65 12.43 10.32
CA ARG A 212 4.10 11.82 11.60
C ARG A 212 3.16 10.71 12.08
N ILE A 213 2.67 9.91 11.15
CA ILE A 213 1.91 8.69 11.40
C ILE A 213 2.77 7.46 11.11
N ARG A 214 2.50 6.37 11.81
CA ARG A 214 3.22 5.12 11.61
C ARG A 214 2.76 4.45 10.31
N THR A 215 3.72 3.94 9.54
CA THR A 215 3.42 3.27 8.27
C THR A 215 4.16 1.96 8.14
N GLY A 216 3.52 1.00 7.48
CA GLY A 216 4.08 -0.28 7.07
C GLY A 216 3.49 -0.75 5.75
N ALA A 217 4.10 -1.74 5.11
CA ALA A 217 3.54 -2.37 3.93
C ALA A 217 3.90 -3.85 3.88
N LEU A 218 2.88 -4.67 3.66
CA LEU A 218 2.94 -6.10 3.39
C LEU A 218 2.33 -6.35 2.01
N LEU A 219 3.07 -7.01 1.14
CA LEU A 219 2.70 -7.23 -0.25
C LEU A 219 2.76 -8.72 -0.56
N VAL A 220 1.71 -9.28 -1.15
CA VAL A 220 1.79 -10.61 -1.73
C VAL A 220 2.36 -10.51 -3.15
N VAL A 221 3.26 -11.41 -3.50
CA VAL A 221 3.74 -11.56 -4.87
C VAL A 221 2.65 -12.22 -5.70
N TYR A 222 1.92 -11.42 -6.47
CA TYR A 222 0.81 -11.88 -7.30
C TYR A 222 1.28 -12.49 -8.62
N GLY A 223 2.33 -11.95 -9.22
CA GLY A 223 2.83 -12.40 -10.51
C GLY A 223 4.34 -12.26 -10.65
N ASP A 224 4.89 -13.03 -11.57
CA ASP A 224 6.29 -12.99 -11.99
C ASP A 224 6.36 -12.85 -13.52
N GLN A 225 6.76 -11.68 -13.97
CA GLN A 225 6.89 -11.37 -15.41
C GLN A 225 7.93 -12.24 -16.13
N ASN A 226 9.04 -12.53 -15.45
CA ASN A 226 10.14 -13.29 -16.03
C ASN A 226 9.75 -14.76 -16.24
N ARG A 227 8.93 -15.31 -15.35
CA ARG A 227 8.45 -16.72 -15.43
C ARG A 227 7.11 -16.86 -16.08
N LYS A 228 6.40 -15.75 -16.36
CA LYS A 228 5.01 -15.74 -16.85
C LYS A 228 4.06 -16.51 -15.92
N GLU A 229 4.30 -16.42 -14.61
CA GLU A 229 3.50 -17.03 -13.55
C GLU A 229 2.63 -15.95 -12.90
N ALA A 230 1.44 -16.34 -12.45
CA ALA A 230 0.56 -15.52 -11.63
C ALA A 230 -0.29 -16.41 -10.72
N LEU A 231 -0.73 -15.87 -9.58
CA LEU A 231 -1.72 -16.54 -8.72
C LEU A 231 -3.01 -16.79 -9.50
N SER A 232 -3.63 -17.92 -9.26
CA SER A 232 -5.02 -18.10 -9.65
C SER A 232 -5.91 -17.12 -8.88
N LYS A 233 -7.12 -16.86 -9.39
CA LYS A 233 -8.06 -15.97 -8.70
C LYS A 233 -8.39 -16.48 -7.29
N ASP A 234 -8.52 -17.79 -7.12
CA ASP A 234 -8.87 -18.41 -5.84
C ASP A 234 -7.69 -18.36 -4.85
N ASP A 235 -6.45 -18.65 -5.31
CA ASP A 235 -5.25 -18.52 -4.48
C ASP A 235 -5.00 -17.07 -4.08
N TYR A 236 -5.27 -16.13 -4.99
CA TYR A 236 -5.19 -14.71 -4.70
C TYR A 236 -6.17 -14.28 -3.60
N LEU A 237 -7.44 -14.67 -3.71
CA LEU A 237 -8.44 -14.35 -2.69
C LEU A 237 -8.06 -14.94 -1.33
N LYS A 238 -7.53 -16.16 -1.30
CA LYS A 238 -7.02 -16.79 -0.09
C LYS A 238 -5.83 -16.02 0.50
N SER A 239 -4.85 -15.64 -0.30
CA SER A 239 -3.66 -14.89 0.18
C SER A 239 -3.97 -13.48 0.70
N VAL A 240 -5.17 -12.96 0.45
CA VAL A 240 -5.65 -11.67 0.98
C VAL A 240 -6.43 -11.87 2.28
N SER A 241 -6.98 -13.07 2.51
CA SER A 241 -7.74 -13.41 3.72
C SER A 241 -6.86 -13.94 4.85
N ASP A 242 -5.80 -14.64 4.54
CA ASP A 242 -4.82 -15.17 5.51
C ASP A 242 -3.87 -14.04 5.98
#